data_4a0bc2b7ea742f131d44d676d79f8776
#
_entry.id   4a0bc2b7ea742f131d44d676d79f8776
#
_cell.length_a   1.000
_cell.length_b   1.000
_cell.length_c   1.000
_cell.angle_alpha   90.00
_cell.angle_beta   90.00
_cell.angle_gamma   90.00
#
_symmetry.space_group_name_H-M   'P 1'
#
loop_
_entity.id
_entity.type
_entity.pdbx_description
1 polymer ?
#
loop_
_entity_poly.entity_id
_entity_poly.type
_entity_poly.pdbx_seq_one_letter_code
_entity_poly.pdbx_strand_id
1 'polypeptide(L)'
;MFTGIVQELGTVTDKEETKAGVRLIVHTAEPFLKDLEIGASISVNGVCLTVVEFTKETISFDVIPETLRITNLEFVSVDSQVNLDRSLKSLLLN
;
A
#
# COMPACT_ATOMS: atom_id res chain seq x y z
N MET A 1 16.64 2.26 -16.98
CA MET A 1 15.89 3.48 -16.72
C MET A 1 14.49 3.20 -16.20
N PHE A 2 14.09 3.96 -15.25
CA PHE A 2 12.78 3.82 -14.68
C PHE A 2 11.76 4.60 -15.51
N THR A 3 10.72 3.97 -15.94
CA THR A 3 9.80 4.62 -16.86
C THR A 3 8.35 4.61 -16.45
N GLY A 4 7.97 3.91 -15.41
CA GLY A 4 6.56 3.84 -15.15
C GLY A 4 6.21 3.90 -13.68
N ILE A 5 5.35 4.83 -13.33
CA ILE A 5 4.71 4.86 -12.04
C ILE A 5 3.21 4.84 -12.30
N VAL A 6 2.54 3.90 -11.69
CA VAL A 6 1.08 3.84 -11.72
C VAL A 6 0.58 4.46 -10.43
N GLN A 7 -0.29 5.44 -10.56
CA GLN A 7 -0.85 6.17 -9.43
C GLN A 7 -2.33 5.92 -9.32
N GLU A 8 -2.82 5.85 -8.10
CA GLU A 8 -4.23 5.63 -7.87
C GLU A 8 -4.59 6.13 -6.48
N LEU A 9 -5.87 6.45 -6.28
CA LEU A 9 -6.38 6.76 -4.95
C LEU A 9 -6.93 5.48 -4.36
N GLY A 10 -6.63 5.26 -3.09
CA GLY A 10 -7.21 4.16 -2.35
C GLY A 10 -7.98 4.68 -1.16
N THR A 11 -8.84 3.85 -0.62
CA THR A 11 -9.60 4.17 0.59
C THR A 11 -9.28 3.14 1.65
N VAL A 12 -8.89 3.58 2.83
CA VAL A 12 -8.62 2.66 3.93
C VAL A 12 -9.94 2.07 4.41
N THR A 13 -10.06 0.75 4.30
CA THR A 13 -11.29 0.07 4.74
C THR A 13 -11.14 -0.57 6.10
N ASP A 14 -9.91 -0.77 6.56
CA ASP A 14 -9.69 -1.38 7.86
C ASP A 14 -8.33 -0.96 8.39
N LYS A 15 -8.23 -0.84 9.70
CA LYS A 15 -6.99 -0.50 10.38
C LYS A 15 -6.99 -1.26 11.71
N GLU A 16 -6.25 -2.35 11.74
CA GLU A 16 -6.23 -3.23 12.91
C GLU A 16 -4.91 -3.14 13.64
N GLU A 17 -4.98 -2.99 14.96
CA GLU A 17 -3.78 -3.06 15.77
C GLU A 17 -3.39 -4.52 15.95
N THR A 18 -2.11 -4.80 15.82
CA THR A 18 -1.58 -6.13 15.97
C THR A 18 -0.38 -6.05 16.93
N LYS A 19 0.14 -7.20 17.32
CA LYS A 19 1.32 -7.22 18.18
C LYS A 19 2.53 -6.58 17.50
N ALA A 20 2.56 -6.61 16.19
CA ALA A 20 3.70 -6.12 15.42
C ALA A 20 3.50 -4.71 14.88
N GLY A 21 2.37 -4.06 15.20
CA GLY A 21 2.08 -2.72 14.71
C GLY A 21 0.65 -2.59 14.28
N VAL A 22 0.44 -2.17 13.05
CA VAL A 22 -0.91 -1.95 12.51
C VAL A 22 -1.01 -2.63 11.15
N ARG A 23 -2.12 -3.28 10.89
CA ARG A 23 -2.45 -3.77 9.56
C ARG A 23 -3.42 -2.80 8.92
N LEU A 24 -3.03 -2.26 7.78
CA LEU A 24 -3.88 -1.38 6.98
C LEU A 24 -4.42 -2.17 5.79
N ILE A 25 -5.71 -2.06 5.55
CA ILE A 25 -6.34 -2.64 4.37
C ILE A 25 -6.88 -1.50 3.54
N VAL A 26 -6.47 -1.44 2.27
CA VAL A 26 -6.80 -0.33 1.38
C VAL A 26 -7.54 -0.88 0.18
N HIS A 27 -8.72 -0.31 -0.09
CA HIS A 27 -9.51 -0.64 -1.27
C HIS A 27 -9.05 0.25 -2.43
N THR A 28 -8.87 -0.34 -3.60
CA THR A 28 -8.48 0.44 -4.76
C THR A 28 -9.02 -0.22 -6.03
N ALA A 29 -8.87 0.48 -7.15
CA ALA A 29 -9.38 0.01 -8.43
C ALA A 29 -8.60 -1.19 -8.93
N GLU A 30 -9.31 -2.12 -9.55
CA GLU A 30 -8.75 -3.36 -10.04
C GLU A 30 -7.53 -3.18 -10.94
N PRO A 31 -7.50 -2.23 -11.89
CA PRO A 31 -6.32 -2.06 -12.74
C PRO A 31 -5.03 -1.78 -11.98
N PHE A 32 -5.12 -1.14 -10.82
CA PHE A 32 -3.93 -0.87 -10.01
C PHE A 32 -3.35 -2.16 -9.45
N LEU A 33 -4.18 -3.19 -9.31
CA LEU A 33 -3.79 -4.46 -8.71
C LEU A 33 -3.26 -5.46 -9.72
N LYS A 34 -3.31 -5.12 -10.99
CA LYS A 34 -2.89 -6.04 -12.04
C LYS A 34 -1.43 -6.42 -11.86
N ASP A 35 -1.15 -7.71 -11.91
CA ASP A 35 0.20 -8.26 -11.79
C ASP A 35 0.88 -7.93 -10.46
N LEU A 36 0.10 -7.62 -9.43
CA LEU A 36 0.65 -7.38 -8.11
C LEU A 36 1.07 -8.70 -7.48
N GLU A 37 2.14 -8.66 -6.70
CA GLU A 37 2.64 -9.85 -5.99
C GLU A 37 2.83 -9.54 -4.52
N ILE A 38 2.68 -10.56 -3.69
CA ILE A 38 3.01 -10.44 -2.27
C ILE A 38 4.49 -10.15 -2.17
N GLY A 39 4.85 -9.20 -1.32
CA GLY A 39 6.24 -8.75 -1.20
C GLY A 39 6.55 -7.54 -2.03
N ALA A 40 5.64 -7.13 -2.92
CA ALA A 40 5.84 -5.93 -3.72
C ALA A 40 5.82 -4.69 -2.84
N SER A 41 6.48 -3.65 -3.29
CA SER A 41 6.51 -2.37 -2.59
C SER A 41 5.53 -1.40 -3.24
N ILE A 42 4.73 -0.75 -2.41
CA ILE A 42 3.81 0.28 -2.86
C ILE A 42 3.98 1.48 -1.93
N SER A 43 4.03 2.67 -2.51
CA SER A 43 4.07 3.88 -1.72
C SER A 43 2.65 4.25 -1.32
N VAL A 44 2.43 4.45 -0.03
CA VAL A 44 1.15 4.87 0.52
C VAL A 44 1.38 6.23 1.14
N ASN A 45 0.83 7.28 0.54
CA ASN A 45 1.07 8.67 0.96
C ASN A 45 2.57 8.97 1.08
N GLY A 46 3.36 8.44 0.15
CA GLY A 46 4.80 8.67 0.14
C GLY A 46 5.62 7.73 1.00
N VAL A 47 4.97 6.81 1.72
CA VAL A 47 5.66 5.87 2.58
C VAL A 47 5.68 4.51 1.92
N CYS A 48 6.87 3.95 1.71
CA CYS A 48 7.01 2.66 1.03
C CYS A 48 6.62 1.53 1.98
N LEU A 49 5.60 0.77 1.61
CA LEU A 49 5.11 -0.34 2.39
C LEU A 49 5.15 -1.62 1.56
N THR A 50 5.21 -2.75 2.24
CA THR A 50 5.27 -4.05 1.58
C THR A 50 3.90 -4.70 1.62
N VAL A 51 3.48 -5.23 0.47
CA VAL A 51 2.21 -5.93 0.34
C VAL A 51 2.32 -7.29 1.02
N VAL A 52 1.45 -7.55 1.99
CA VAL A 52 1.42 -8.85 2.67
C VAL A 52 0.27 -9.71 2.19
N GLU A 53 -0.76 -9.11 1.64
CA GLU A 53 -1.90 -9.84 1.12
C GLU A 53 -2.68 -8.92 0.19
N PHE A 54 -3.42 -9.48 -0.76
CA PHE A 54 -4.30 -8.66 -1.59
C PHE A 54 -5.43 -9.51 -2.16
N THR A 55 -6.50 -8.83 -2.53
CA THR A 55 -7.63 -9.44 -3.20
C THR A 55 -7.87 -8.70 -4.51
N LYS A 56 -9.01 -8.92 -5.15
CA LYS A 56 -9.34 -8.22 -6.38
C LYS A 56 -9.48 -6.70 -6.19
N GLU A 57 -9.75 -6.27 -4.97
CA GLU A 57 -10.07 -4.87 -4.71
C GLU A 57 -9.31 -4.28 -3.55
N THR A 58 -8.56 -5.08 -2.81
CA THR A 58 -7.90 -4.59 -1.60
C THR A 58 -6.45 -5.01 -1.54
N ILE A 59 -5.67 -4.22 -0.80
CA ILE A 59 -4.28 -4.52 -0.51
C ILE A 59 -4.09 -4.38 1.00
N SER A 60 -3.39 -5.34 1.59
CA SER A 60 -3.09 -5.31 3.01
C SER A 60 -1.61 -5.04 3.22
N PHE A 61 -1.32 -4.16 4.16
CA PHE A 61 0.05 -3.80 4.54
C PHE A 61 0.21 -3.94 6.04
N ASP A 62 1.37 -4.42 6.47
CA ASP A 62 1.71 -4.39 7.89
C ASP A 62 2.66 -3.22 8.12
N VAL A 63 2.28 -2.34 9.03
CA VAL A 63 3.06 -1.14 9.34
C VAL A 63 3.62 -1.28 10.74
N ILE A 64 4.95 -1.30 10.85
CA ILE A 64 5.60 -1.45 12.16
C ILE A 64 5.50 -0.15 12.96
N PRO A 65 5.56 -0.23 14.30
CA PRO A 65 5.39 0.96 15.14
C PRO A 65 6.37 2.09 14.82
N GLU A 66 7.58 1.75 14.46
CA GLU A 66 8.57 2.76 14.13
C GLU A 66 8.11 3.59 12.92
N THR A 67 7.61 2.93 11.89
CA THR A 67 7.11 3.61 10.70
C THR A 67 5.91 4.50 11.04
N LEU A 68 5.03 4.03 11.93
CA LEU A 68 3.90 4.83 12.36
C LEU A 68 4.34 6.13 13.05
N ARG A 69 5.39 6.04 13.89
CA ARG A 69 5.83 7.20 14.64
C ARG A 69 6.52 8.25 13.79
N ILE A 70 7.23 7.84 12.76
CA ILE A 70 8.04 8.77 11.98
C ILE A 70 7.34 9.22 10.69
N THR A 71 6.12 8.76 10.46
CA THR A 71 5.35 9.16 9.28
C THR A 71 3.99 9.65 9.72
N ASN A 72 3.18 10.09 8.75
CA ASN A 72 1.82 10.53 9.05
C ASN A 72 0.80 9.39 8.95
N LEU A 73 1.27 8.13 8.81
CA LEU A 73 0.34 7.01 8.69
C LEU A 73 -0.44 6.75 9.98
N GLU A 74 0.10 7.18 11.10
CA GLU A 74 -0.59 7.05 12.37
C GLU A 74 -1.94 7.77 12.36
N PHE A 75 -2.06 8.85 11.57
CA PHE A 75 -3.27 9.65 11.50
C PHE A 75 -4.26 9.16 10.44
N VAL A 76 -3.87 8.16 9.67
CA VAL A 76 -4.77 7.57 8.68
C VAL A 76 -5.78 6.71 9.41
N SER A 77 -7.03 6.82 9.05
CA SER A 77 -8.10 6.06 9.68
C SER A 77 -8.99 5.42 8.63
N VAL A 78 -9.91 4.58 9.09
CA VAL A 78 -10.90 3.99 8.20
C VAL A 78 -11.63 5.12 7.48
N ASP A 79 -11.85 4.94 6.19
CA ASP A 79 -12.44 5.90 5.27
C ASP A 79 -11.50 7.01 4.81
N SER A 80 -10.27 7.08 5.33
CA SER A 80 -9.28 8.00 4.78
C SER A 80 -8.91 7.60 3.36
N GLN A 81 -8.69 8.61 2.52
CA GLN A 81 -8.16 8.36 1.18
C GLN A 81 -6.65 8.48 1.24
N VAL A 82 -5.97 7.62 0.52
CA VAL A 82 -4.52 7.62 0.46
C VAL A 82 -4.07 7.60 -1.00
N ASN A 83 -2.93 8.20 -1.25
CA ASN A 83 -2.31 8.16 -2.58
C ASN A 83 -1.45 6.91 -2.67
N LEU A 84 -1.70 6.12 -3.70
CA LEU A 84 -0.96 4.88 -3.94
C LEU A 84 -0.12 5.05 -5.18
N ASP A 85 1.16 4.70 -5.07
CA ASP A 85 2.07 4.70 -6.20
C ASP A 85 2.78 3.37 -6.27
N ARG A 86 2.81 2.77 -7.45
CA ARG A 86 3.59 1.56 -7.65
C ARG A 86 4.40 1.69 -8.92
N SER A 87 5.52 1.02 -8.93
CA SER A 87 6.42 1.03 -10.06
C SER A 87 6.13 -0.15 -10.98
N LEU A 88 6.26 0.09 -12.28
CA LEU A 88 6.21 -0.98 -13.27
C LEU A 88 7.60 -1.57 -13.50
N LYS A 89 8.54 -1.20 -12.66
CA LYS A 89 9.92 -1.60 -12.83
C LYS A 89 10.10 -3.11 -13.01
N SER A 90 9.34 -3.89 -12.24
CA SER A 90 9.47 -5.34 -12.32
C SER A 90 9.10 -5.87 -13.69
N LEU A 91 8.24 -5.17 -14.43
CA LEU A 91 7.85 -5.57 -15.76
C LEU A 91 8.93 -5.23 -16.78
N LEU A 92 9.79 -4.28 -16.45
CA LEU A 92 10.82 -3.82 -17.37
C LEU A 92 12.12 -4.60 -17.24
N LEU A 93 12.28 -5.32 -16.14
CA LEU A 93 13.51 -6.04 -15.87
C LEU A 93 13.57 -7.41 -16.53
N ASN A 94 12.49 -7.84 -17.10
CA ASN A 94 12.43 -9.16 -17.74
C ASN A 94 12.80 -9.13 -19.19
#